data_17a6ff501120fcf2c4aa7e5e75a5ea26
#
_entry.id   17a6ff501120fcf2c4aa7e5e75a5ea26
#
_cell.length_a   1.000
_cell.length_b   1.000
_cell.length_c   1.000
_cell.angle_alpha   90.00
_cell.angle_beta   90.00
_cell.angle_gamma   90.00
#
_symmetry.space_group_name_H-M   'P 1'
#
loop_
_entity.id
_entity.type
_entity.pdbx_description
1 polymer ?
#
loop_
_entity_poly.entity_id
_entity_poly.type
_entity_poly.pdbx_seq_one_letter_code
_entity_poly.pdbx_strand_id
1 'polypeptide(L)'
;MRRLLRPVFCAALFCLYPALVQAAAESEILGLFQRWQAAHGQRSGKALEGVYAPRLDYYGRAQTRERTLSAKQAFFARHPDFEQRIVAAPQIVPGDQEGRCEVRFVKQVRLDGRLRNYPGLLLAERAGPGDTWRFVGESDEITRYAVDPRYTPLARGRFAGAEADFAWVVAHAPNSAALCDEYEDCRCDLWSADARVPPKPLGSCTGAVLSVLGGLDDSGRERLQLLRTWWTSTWTKSSLLEIRDGQWVRVLPDISTTWDDAEAELVLYKADPQQPGRVLVTETVMDDEGDWSHRTRSEALRPVP
;
A
#
# COMPACT_ATOMS: atom_id res chain seq x y z
N MET A 1 -35.68 55.83 5.60
CA MET A 1 -34.55 54.92 5.87
C MET A 1 -35.05 53.47 5.86
N ARG A 2 -34.97 52.78 4.74
CA ARG A 2 -35.31 51.35 4.60
C ARG A 2 -34.00 50.56 4.55
N ARG A 3 -33.73 49.74 5.59
CA ARG A 3 -32.59 48.84 5.64
C ARG A 3 -32.89 47.59 4.80
N LEU A 4 -32.12 47.40 3.75
CA LEU A 4 -32.08 46.17 2.97
C LEU A 4 -31.32 45.10 3.75
N LEU A 5 -32.01 44.09 4.24
CA LEU A 5 -31.43 42.81 4.69
C LEU A 5 -31.07 42.00 3.45
N ARG A 6 -29.79 41.80 3.20
CA ARG A 6 -29.27 40.88 2.18
C ARG A 6 -29.31 39.44 2.73
N PRO A 7 -29.74 38.47 1.91
CA PRO A 7 -29.72 37.04 2.33
C PRO A 7 -28.31 36.50 2.20
N VAL A 8 -27.66 36.16 3.34
CA VAL A 8 -26.37 35.48 3.44
C VAL A 8 -26.55 33.95 3.54
N PHE A 9 -27.70 33.38 3.19
CA PHE A 9 -28.05 31.99 3.52
C PHE A 9 -27.83 30.97 2.39
N CYS A 10 -27.36 31.33 1.21
CA CYS A 10 -27.23 30.36 0.10
C CYS A 10 -25.84 29.72 -0.11
N ALA A 11 -24.78 30.26 0.49
CA ALA A 11 -23.43 29.75 0.20
C ALA A 11 -23.06 28.49 1.02
N ALA A 12 -23.62 28.27 2.18
CA ALA A 12 -23.27 27.13 3.04
C ALA A 12 -23.89 25.77 2.60
N LEU A 13 -25.00 25.80 1.85
CA LEU A 13 -25.65 24.57 1.39
C LEU A 13 -24.91 23.90 0.19
N PHE A 14 -24.18 24.68 -0.61
CA PHE A 14 -23.49 24.14 -1.79
C PHE A 14 -22.23 23.36 -1.47
N CYS A 15 -21.57 23.62 -0.34
CA CYS A 15 -20.35 22.88 0.07
C CYS A 15 -20.65 21.56 0.80
N LEU A 16 -21.85 21.35 1.33
CA LEU A 16 -22.24 20.12 2.03
C LEU A 16 -22.69 18.99 1.09
N TYR A 17 -23.14 19.32 -0.10
CA TYR A 17 -23.70 18.35 -1.03
C TYR A 17 -22.66 17.34 -1.59
N PRO A 18 -21.46 17.74 -2.04
CA PRO A 18 -20.46 16.79 -2.52
C PRO A 18 -19.93 15.84 -1.42
N ALA A 19 -19.74 16.34 -0.21
CA ALA A 19 -19.26 15.52 0.91
C ALA A 19 -20.27 14.44 1.33
N LEU A 20 -21.57 14.74 1.33
CA LEU A 20 -22.63 13.78 1.64
C LEU A 20 -22.76 12.70 0.54
N VAL A 21 -22.63 13.07 -0.72
CA VAL A 21 -22.68 12.13 -1.85
C VAL A 21 -21.48 11.20 -1.83
N GLN A 22 -20.29 11.71 -1.48
CA GLN A 22 -19.08 10.91 -1.37
C GLN A 22 -19.15 9.92 -0.20
N ALA A 23 -19.60 10.35 0.97
CA ALA A 23 -19.80 9.49 2.14
C ALA A 23 -20.82 8.38 1.89
N ALA A 24 -21.91 8.68 1.17
CA ALA A 24 -22.89 7.66 0.78
C ALA A 24 -22.30 6.62 -0.17
N ALA A 25 -21.55 7.04 -1.19
CA ALA A 25 -20.87 6.14 -2.11
C ALA A 25 -19.84 5.24 -1.39
N GLU A 26 -19.06 5.81 -0.48
CA GLU A 26 -18.10 5.07 0.35
C GLU A 26 -18.80 3.98 1.17
N SER A 27 -19.90 4.30 1.84
CA SER A 27 -20.69 3.34 2.60
C SER A 27 -21.24 2.19 1.74
N GLU A 28 -21.72 2.48 0.52
CA GLU A 28 -22.19 1.46 -0.42
C GLU A 28 -21.06 0.54 -0.88
N ILE A 29 -19.88 1.09 -1.17
CA ILE A 29 -18.70 0.35 -1.59
C ILE A 29 -18.17 -0.53 -0.45
N LEU A 30 -18.13 -0.02 0.79
CA LEU A 30 -17.78 -0.81 1.96
C LEU A 30 -18.77 -1.96 2.17
N GLY A 31 -20.08 -1.73 1.99
CA GLY A 31 -21.09 -2.78 2.03
C GLY A 31 -20.91 -3.85 0.93
N LEU A 32 -20.47 -3.42 -0.28
CA LEU A 32 -20.12 -4.34 -1.36
C LEU A 32 -18.89 -5.18 -1.00
N PHE A 33 -17.86 -4.55 -0.44
CA PHE A 33 -16.65 -5.22 0.04
C PHE A 33 -16.94 -6.25 1.13
N GLN A 34 -17.79 -5.91 2.10
CA GLN A 34 -18.22 -6.84 3.16
C GLN A 34 -18.92 -8.08 2.59
N ARG A 35 -19.80 -7.91 1.58
CA ARG A 35 -20.44 -9.04 0.89
C ARG A 35 -19.41 -9.92 0.17
N TRP A 36 -18.44 -9.30 -0.50
CA TRP A 36 -17.32 -10.01 -1.15
C TRP A 36 -16.52 -10.82 -0.11
N GLN A 37 -16.15 -10.21 1.00
CA GLN A 37 -15.41 -10.86 2.09
C GLN A 37 -16.22 -12.03 2.69
N ALA A 38 -17.51 -11.82 2.99
CA ALA A 38 -18.36 -12.85 3.55
C ALA A 38 -18.49 -14.07 2.61
N ALA A 39 -18.60 -13.84 1.31
CA ALA A 39 -18.66 -14.92 0.31
C ALA A 39 -17.38 -15.77 0.28
N HIS A 40 -16.21 -15.16 0.45
CA HIS A 40 -14.93 -15.87 0.57
C HIS A 40 -14.84 -16.65 1.89
N GLY A 41 -15.27 -16.07 3.01
CA GLY A 41 -15.35 -16.76 4.29
C GLY A 41 -16.30 -17.97 4.26
N GLN A 42 -17.40 -17.87 3.54
CA GLN A 42 -18.36 -18.96 3.31
C GLN A 42 -17.91 -19.95 2.23
N ARG A 43 -16.83 -19.68 1.50
CA ARG A 43 -16.35 -20.44 0.33
C ARG A 43 -17.45 -20.67 -0.71
N SER A 44 -18.25 -19.65 -0.97
CA SER A 44 -19.43 -19.70 -1.84
C SER A 44 -19.26 -18.83 -3.08
N GLY A 45 -19.02 -19.48 -4.23
CA GLY A 45 -19.05 -18.79 -5.52
C GLY A 45 -20.42 -18.15 -5.80
N LYS A 46 -21.52 -18.82 -5.44
CA LYS A 46 -22.89 -18.31 -5.63
C LYS A 46 -23.14 -16.98 -4.87
N ALA A 47 -22.57 -16.83 -3.67
CA ALA A 47 -22.74 -15.60 -2.87
C ALA A 47 -22.11 -14.37 -3.53
N LEU A 48 -21.22 -14.56 -4.52
CA LEU A 48 -20.59 -13.50 -5.29
C LEU A 48 -21.43 -13.03 -6.51
N GLU A 49 -22.54 -13.67 -6.83
CA GLU A 49 -23.35 -13.33 -8.01
C GLU A 49 -23.82 -11.88 -7.99
N GLY A 50 -24.27 -11.38 -6.83
CA GLY A 50 -24.67 -10.00 -6.63
C GLY A 50 -23.53 -9.01 -6.41
N VAL A 51 -22.28 -9.47 -6.43
CA VAL A 51 -21.09 -8.68 -6.10
C VAL A 51 -20.33 -8.24 -7.39
N TYR A 52 -20.18 -9.15 -8.35
CA TYR A 52 -19.48 -8.87 -9.59
C TYR A 52 -20.38 -8.31 -10.68
N ALA A 53 -19.80 -7.49 -11.54
CA ALA A 53 -20.41 -7.09 -12.80
C ALA A 53 -20.52 -8.28 -13.78
N PRO A 54 -21.36 -8.21 -14.82
CA PRO A 54 -21.49 -9.28 -15.83
C PRO A 54 -20.18 -9.63 -16.53
N ARG A 55 -19.28 -8.64 -16.66
CA ARG A 55 -17.90 -8.81 -17.16
C ARG A 55 -16.93 -8.16 -16.17
N LEU A 56 -15.80 -8.79 -15.94
CA LEU A 56 -14.77 -8.27 -15.02
C LEU A 56 -13.37 -8.69 -15.49
N ASP A 57 -12.37 -7.90 -15.09
CA ASP A 57 -10.98 -8.35 -15.09
C ASP A 57 -10.72 -9.18 -13.83
N TYR A 58 -10.35 -10.42 -14.02
CA TYR A 58 -10.03 -11.34 -12.93
C TYR A 58 -8.56 -11.75 -13.03
N TYR A 59 -7.71 -11.15 -12.20
CA TYR A 59 -6.26 -11.36 -12.18
C TYR A 59 -5.62 -11.17 -13.56
N GLY A 60 -5.91 -10.03 -14.22
CA GLY A 60 -5.39 -9.66 -15.53
C GLY A 60 -6.04 -10.40 -16.72
N ARG A 61 -7.17 -11.06 -16.50
CA ARG A 61 -7.92 -11.78 -17.54
C ARG A 61 -9.36 -11.32 -17.60
N ALA A 62 -9.77 -10.80 -18.74
CA ALA A 62 -11.17 -10.48 -18.99
C ALA A 62 -12.02 -11.76 -18.99
N GLN A 63 -13.03 -11.82 -18.12
CA GLN A 63 -13.91 -12.97 -17.94
C GLN A 63 -15.36 -12.54 -17.78
N THR A 64 -16.30 -13.47 -18.02
CA THR A 64 -17.68 -13.31 -17.59
C THR A 64 -17.80 -13.65 -16.10
N ARG A 65 -18.80 -13.05 -15.45
CA ARG A 65 -19.14 -13.36 -14.05
C ARG A 65 -19.35 -14.85 -13.84
N GLU A 66 -20.16 -15.50 -14.70
CA GLU A 66 -20.49 -16.92 -14.59
C GLU A 66 -19.22 -17.80 -14.60
N ARG A 67 -18.27 -17.51 -15.49
CA ARG A 67 -16.99 -18.21 -15.55
C ARG A 67 -16.18 -18.00 -14.27
N THR A 68 -16.13 -16.76 -13.77
CA THR A 68 -15.42 -16.43 -12.53
C THR A 68 -16.02 -17.15 -11.32
N LEU A 69 -17.36 -17.14 -11.18
CA LEU A 69 -18.07 -17.82 -10.10
C LEU A 69 -17.83 -19.34 -10.13
N SER A 70 -17.91 -19.95 -11.31
CA SER A 70 -17.63 -21.36 -11.51
C SER A 70 -16.19 -21.73 -11.15
N ALA A 71 -15.22 -20.91 -11.58
CA ALA A 71 -13.81 -21.10 -11.27
C ALA A 71 -13.54 -20.98 -9.76
N LYS A 72 -14.13 -19.98 -9.08
CA LYS A 72 -14.04 -19.84 -7.62
C LYS A 72 -14.66 -21.01 -6.87
N GLN A 73 -15.82 -21.49 -7.30
CA GLN A 73 -16.45 -22.65 -6.67
C GLN A 73 -15.59 -23.90 -6.82
N ALA A 74 -15.02 -24.13 -8.01
CA ALA A 74 -14.09 -25.24 -8.25
C ALA A 74 -12.79 -25.09 -7.43
N PHE A 75 -12.29 -23.85 -7.25
CA PHE A 75 -11.15 -23.57 -6.39
C PHE A 75 -11.46 -23.92 -4.93
N PHE A 76 -12.56 -23.47 -4.37
CA PHE A 76 -12.97 -23.77 -3.00
C PHE A 76 -13.16 -25.27 -2.74
N ALA A 77 -13.69 -25.99 -3.75
CA ALA A 77 -13.84 -27.43 -3.65
C ALA A 77 -12.50 -28.19 -3.64
N ARG A 78 -11.50 -27.70 -4.38
CA ARG A 78 -10.16 -28.28 -4.42
C ARG A 78 -9.29 -27.94 -3.20
N HIS A 79 -9.57 -26.82 -2.56
CA HIS A 79 -8.77 -26.31 -1.44
C HIS A 79 -9.68 -26.13 -0.19
N PRO A 80 -10.02 -27.24 0.50
CA PRO A 80 -10.90 -27.19 1.66
C PRO A 80 -10.26 -26.49 2.86
N ASP A 81 -8.95 -26.33 2.88
CA ASP A 81 -8.18 -25.58 3.88
C ASP A 81 -8.06 -24.09 3.58
N PHE A 82 -8.62 -23.63 2.44
CA PHE A 82 -8.60 -22.22 2.09
C PHE A 82 -9.29 -21.36 3.14
N GLU A 83 -8.56 -20.42 3.66
CA GLU A 83 -9.05 -19.37 4.55
C GLU A 83 -8.56 -18.02 4.07
N GLN A 84 -9.43 -17.02 4.10
CA GLN A 84 -9.08 -15.65 3.80
C GLN A 84 -9.62 -14.72 4.90
N ARG A 85 -8.75 -13.84 5.39
CA ARG A 85 -9.15 -12.78 6.33
C ARG A 85 -8.56 -11.45 5.90
N ILE A 86 -9.26 -10.38 6.18
CA ILE A 86 -8.76 -9.01 6.00
C ILE A 86 -7.98 -8.65 7.26
N VAL A 87 -6.75 -8.19 7.09
CA VAL A 87 -5.80 -7.88 8.19
C VAL A 87 -5.40 -6.41 8.26
N ALA A 88 -5.72 -5.64 7.20
CA ALA A 88 -5.73 -4.18 7.24
C ALA A 88 -7.05 -3.67 6.66
N ALA A 89 -7.58 -2.59 7.23
CA ALA A 89 -8.84 -2.00 6.79
C ALA A 89 -8.80 -1.62 5.30
N PRO A 90 -9.92 -1.79 4.55
CA PRO A 90 -9.98 -1.38 3.16
C PRO A 90 -9.89 0.16 3.05
N GLN A 91 -9.20 0.61 2.01
CA GLN A 91 -9.12 2.00 1.60
C GLN A 91 -9.82 2.17 0.26
N ILE A 92 -10.64 3.20 0.14
CA ILE A 92 -11.33 3.54 -1.10
C ILE A 92 -10.57 4.67 -1.78
N VAL A 93 -10.03 4.37 -2.96
CA VAL A 93 -9.26 5.31 -3.79
C VAL A 93 -10.17 5.74 -4.95
N PRO A 94 -10.56 7.01 -5.04
CA PRO A 94 -11.29 7.50 -6.20
C PRO A 94 -10.53 7.20 -7.50
N GLY A 95 -11.25 6.76 -8.52
CA GLY A 95 -10.68 6.60 -9.85
C GLY A 95 -10.72 7.91 -10.65
N ASP A 96 -10.01 7.94 -11.77
CA ASP A 96 -9.97 9.11 -12.68
C ASP A 96 -11.32 9.41 -13.34
N GLN A 97 -12.25 8.48 -13.29
CA GLN A 97 -13.59 8.60 -13.87
C GLN A 97 -14.65 8.59 -12.77
N GLU A 98 -15.65 9.46 -12.92
CA GLU A 98 -16.82 9.45 -12.04
C GLU A 98 -17.50 8.07 -12.03
N GLY A 99 -17.91 7.60 -10.86
CA GLY A 99 -18.53 6.29 -10.71
C GLY A 99 -17.54 5.12 -10.72
N ARG A 100 -16.24 5.38 -10.57
CA ARG A 100 -15.18 4.38 -10.53
C ARG A 100 -14.28 4.57 -9.32
N CYS A 101 -13.91 3.49 -8.63
CA CYS A 101 -12.94 3.54 -7.53
C CYS A 101 -12.19 2.23 -7.38
N GLU A 102 -11.03 2.30 -6.74
CA GLU A 102 -10.29 1.13 -6.27
C GLU A 102 -10.56 0.90 -4.78
N VAL A 103 -10.66 -0.36 -4.37
CA VAL A 103 -10.65 -0.75 -2.95
C VAL A 103 -9.36 -1.51 -2.71
N ARG A 104 -8.46 -0.90 -1.95
CA ARG A 104 -7.15 -1.46 -1.58
C ARG A 104 -7.21 -1.98 -0.15
N PHE A 105 -6.66 -3.16 0.10
CA PHE A 105 -6.70 -3.81 1.42
C PHE A 105 -5.57 -4.81 1.56
N VAL A 106 -5.30 -5.28 2.77
CA VAL A 106 -4.40 -6.42 2.97
C VAL A 106 -5.23 -7.63 3.37
N LYS A 107 -5.13 -8.69 2.58
CA LYS A 107 -5.71 -10.00 2.91
C LYS A 107 -4.61 -10.97 3.32
N GLN A 108 -4.89 -11.76 4.33
CA GLN A 108 -4.09 -12.92 4.68
C GLN A 108 -4.81 -14.17 4.20
N VAL A 109 -4.10 -15.01 3.48
CA VAL A 109 -4.63 -16.23 2.87
C VAL A 109 -3.85 -17.44 3.39
N ARG A 110 -4.59 -18.43 3.90
CA ARG A 110 -4.11 -19.79 4.12
C ARG A 110 -4.48 -20.64 2.91
N LEU A 111 -3.51 -21.31 2.33
CA LEU A 111 -3.69 -22.21 1.20
C LEU A 111 -2.61 -23.30 1.24
N ASP A 112 -3.02 -24.57 1.15
CA ASP A 112 -2.11 -25.74 1.18
C ASP A 112 -1.11 -25.67 2.35
N GLY A 113 -1.62 -25.31 3.54
CA GLY A 113 -0.86 -25.17 4.78
C GLY A 113 0.04 -23.94 4.87
N ARG A 114 0.14 -23.12 3.82
CA ARG A 114 0.94 -21.88 3.79
C ARG A 114 0.07 -20.69 4.11
N LEU A 115 0.61 -19.77 4.91
CA LEU A 115 -0.04 -18.52 5.27
C LEU A 115 0.74 -17.35 4.66
N ARG A 116 0.07 -16.53 3.84
CA ARG A 116 0.69 -15.37 3.18
C ARG A 116 -0.21 -14.14 3.22
N ASN A 117 0.41 -12.97 3.26
CA ASN A 117 -0.26 -11.70 3.07
C ASN A 117 -0.23 -11.28 1.60
N TYR A 118 -1.30 -10.63 1.15
CA TYR A 118 -1.43 -10.10 -0.21
C TYR A 118 -2.02 -8.68 -0.15
N PRO A 119 -1.41 -7.71 -0.83
CA PRO A 119 -2.00 -6.39 -1.06
C PRO A 119 -3.11 -6.52 -2.11
N GLY A 120 -4.33 -6.73 -1.64
CA GLY A 120 -5.51 -6.98 -2.48
C GLY A 120 -6.04 -5.70 -3.13
N LEU A 121 -6.62 -5.86 -4.30
CA LEU A 121 -7.19 -4.79 -5.11
C LEU A 121 -8.53 -5.24 -5.72
N LEU A 122 -9.57 -4.44 -5.51
CA LEU A 122 -10.84 -4.57 -6.21
C LEU A 122 -11.15 -3.27 -6.93
N LEU A 123 -11.62 -3.35 -8.17
CA LEU A 123 -12.08 -2.21 -8.94
C LEU A 123 -13.60 -2.19 -8.91
N ALA A 124 -14.20 -1.16 -8.32
CA ALA A 124 -15.64 -0.96 -8.27
C ALA A 124 -16.09 0.06 -9.30
N GLU A 125 -17.26 -0.17 -9.89
CA GLU A 125 -17.87 0.71 -10.87
C GLU A 125 -19.39 0.73 -10.72
N ARG A 126 -20.00 1.90 -11.04
CA ARG A 126 -21.43 2.06 -11.27
C ARG A 126 -21.65 2.78 -12.59
N ALA A 127 -22.68 2.37 -13.37
CA ALA A 127 -22.91 2.93 -14.71
C ALA A 127 -23.42 4.37 -14.68
N GLY A 128 -24.13 4.77 -13.61
CA GLY A 128 -24.66 6.12 -13.46
C GLY A 128 -25.09 6.43 -12.01
N PRO A 129 -25.47 7.70 -11.75
CA PRO A 129 -26.03 8.08 -10.46
C PRO A 129 -27.25 7.23 -10.10
N GLY A 130 -27.24 6.59 -8.92
CA GLY A 130 -28.34 5.72 -8.46
C GLY A 130 -28.23 4.26 -8.90
N ASP A 131 -27.30 3.91 -9.78
CA ASP A 131 -27.01 2.52 -10.12
C ASP A 131 -26.24 1.82 -8.98
N THR A 132 -26.40 0.50 -8.90
CA THR A 132 -25.72 -0.30 -7.88
C THR A 132 -24.26 -0.51 -8.22
N TRP A 133 -23.36 -0.28 -7.27
CA TRP A 133 -21.96 -0.61 -7.38
C TRP A 133 -21.72 -2.10 -7.59
N ARG A 134 -20.77 -2.44 -8.46
CA ARG A 134 -20.31 -3.80 -8.75
C ARG A 134 -18.79 -3.82 -8.86
N PHE A 135 -18.15 -4.92 -8.49
CA PHE A 135 -16.76 -5.12 -8.81
C PHE A 135 -16.59 -5.53 -10.28
N VAL A 136 -15.85 -4.72 -11.01
CA VAL A 136 -15.44 -4.94 -12.41
C VAL A 136 -14.00 -5.46 -12.50
N GLY A 137 -13.28 -5.54 -11.38
CA GLY A 137 -11.94 -6.10 -11.30
C GLY A 137 -11.65 -6.71 -9.93
N GLU A 138 -10.89 -7.81 -9.94
CA GLU A 138 -10.28 -8.41 -8.75
C GLU A 138 -8.85 -8.84 -9.07
N SER A 139 -7.90 -8.38 -8.24
CA SER A 139 -6.48 -8.73 -8.36
C SER A 139 -5.76 -8.56 -7.01
N ASP A 140 -4.45 -8.63 -7.04
CA ASP A 140 -3.53 -8.15 -6.01
C ASP A 140 -2.27 -7.56 -6.66
N GLU A 141 -1.54 -6.74 -5.91
CA GLU A 141 -0.35 -6.07 -6.43
C GLU A 141 0.79 -7.05 -6.76
N ILE A 142 0.87 -8.21 -6.09
CA ILE A 142 1.89 -9.24 -6.39
C ILE A 142 1.65 -9.82 -7.78
N THR A 143 0.39 -10.10 -8.12
CA THR A 143 0.03 -10.54 -9.48
C THR A 143 0.29 -9.45 -10.51
N ARG A 144 -0.01 -8.18 -10.20
CA ARG A 144 0.28 -7.05 -11.10
C ARG A 144 1.79 -6.87 -11.30
N TYR A 145 2.59 -6.99 -10.24
CA TYR A 145 4.05 -6.96 -10.31
C TYR A 145 4.61 -8.04 -11.26
N ALA A 146 4.03 -9.22 -11.26
CA ALA A 146 4.46 -10.29 -12.16
C ALA A 146 4.20 -9.98 -13.65
N VAL A 147 3.24 -9.10 -13.94
CA VAL A 147 2.94 -8.63 -15.31
C VAL A 147 3.81 -7.43 -15.68
N ASP A 148 3.86 -6.40 -14.82
CA ASP A 148 4.69 -5.21 -15.01
C ASP A 148 5.16 -4.62 -13.67
N PRO A 149 6.42 -4.87 -13.29
CA PRO A 149 6.97 -4.41 -12.01
C PRO A 149 6.98 -2.89 -11.82
N ARG A 150 6.99 -2.12 -12.93
CA ARG A 150 7.11 -0.65 -12.89
C ARG A 150 5.89 0.06 -12.31
N TYR A 151 4.73 -0.60 -12.31
CA TYR A 151 3.45 0.00 -11.91
C TYR A 151 2.98 -0.44 -10.53
N THR A 152 3.84 -1.05 -9.73
CA THR A 152 3.45 -1.53 -8.41
C THR A 152 4.29 -0.87 -7.30
N PRO A 153 3.67 -0.54 -6.17
CA PRO A 153 4.38 0.01 -5.02
C PRO A 153 5.10 -1.09 -4.21
N LEU A 154 5.54 -2.17 -4.87
CA LEU A 154 6.15 -3.33 -4.22
C LEU A 154 7.67 -3.33 -4.40
N ALA A 155 8.37 -3.72 -3.35
CA ALA A 155 9.75 -4.14 -3.44
C ALA A 155 9.83 -5.67 -3.35
N ARG A 156 10.67 -6.31 -4.19
CA ARG A 156 10.91 -7.75 -4.16
C ARG A 156 12.39 -8.01 -3.90
N GLY A 157 12.70 -8.63 -2.76
CA GLY A 157 14.09 -8.87 -2.36
C GLY A 157 14.25 -9.99 -1.33
N ARG A 158 15.49 -10.39 -1.09
CA ARG A 158 15.89 -11.43 -0.13
C ARG A 158 16.12 -10.85 1.26
N PHE A 159 15.08 -10.23 1.82
CA PHE A 159 15.17 -9.47 3.07
C PHE A 159 15.46 -10.34 4.29
N ALA A 160 14.98 -11.60 4.30
CA ALA A 160 15.21 -12.56 5.39
C ALA A 160 16.37 -13.53 5.13
N GLY A 161 16.89 -13.63 3.90
CA GLY A 161 17.95 -14.56 3.53
C GLY A 161 17.85 -15.06 2.10
N ALA A 162 17.78 -16.39 1.88
CA ALA A 162 17.94 -16.98 0.54
C ALA A 162 16.74 -16.76 -0.40
N GLU A 163 15.52 -16.73 0.14
CA GLU A 163 14.30 -16.60 -0.67
C GLU A 163 13.89 -15.13 -0.81
N ALA A 164 13.52 -14.75 -2.04
CA ALA A 164 12.98 -13.43 -2.29
C ALA A 164 11.51 -13.37 -1.90
N ASP A 165 11.12 -12.30 -1.21
CA ASP A 165 9.75 -12.01 -0.83
C ASP A 165 9.36 -10.57 -1.17
N PHE A 166 8.09 -10.24 -1.03
CA PHE A 166 7.56 -8.92 -1.31
C PHE A 166 7.40 -8.08 -0.05
N ALA A 167 7.68 -6.78 -0.17
CA ALA A 167 7.41 -5.76 0.83
C ALA A 167 6.61 -4.61 0.22
N TRP A 168 5.72 -4.00 0.99
CA TRP A 168 4.96 -2.81 0.62
C TRP A 168 4.57 -1.99 1.84
N VAL A 169 4.20 -0.74 1.60
CA VAL A 169 3.71 0.15 2.65
C VAL A 169 2.22 0.41 2.46
N VAL A 170 1.48 0.38 3.56
CA VAL A 170 0.08 0.80 3.62
C VAL A 170 0.01 2.04 4.48
N ALA A 171 -0.41 3.16 3.89
CA ALA A 171 -0.75 4.37 4.62
C ALA A 171 -2.25 4.33 4.94
N HIS A 172 -2.63 4.69 6.15
CA HIS A 172 -4.03 4.70 6.57
C HIS A 172 -4.32 5.88 7.50
N ALA A 173 -5.49 6.45 7.36
CA ALA A 173 -6.06 7.38 8.30
C ALA A 173 -6.77 6.59 9.42
N PRO A 174 -6.56 6.88 10.70
CA PRO A 174 -7.08 6.07 11.81
C PRO A 174 -8.60 5.93 11.84
N ASN A 175 -9.33 6.89 11.28
CA ASN A 175 -10.78 6.98 11.39
C ASN A 175 -11.52 7.07 10.04
N SER A 176 -10.84 6.81 8.93
CA SER A 176 -11.40 6.95 7.58
C SER A 176 -10.99 5.78 6.69
N ALA A 177 -11.88 5.35 5.80
CA ALA A 177 -11.56 4.45 4.70
C ALA A 177 -11.02 5.21 3.47
N ALA A 178 -11.06 6.55 3.48
CA ALA A 178 -10.52 7.38 2.43
C ALA A 178 -8.98 7.32 2.40
N LEU A 179 -8.40 7.83 1.32
CA LEU A 179 -6.96 8.04 1.25
C LEU A 179 -6.51 9.01 2.34
N CYS A 180 -5.26 8.83 2.74
CA CYS A 180 -4.58 9.80 3.58
C CYS A 180 -4.57 11.18 2.91
N ASP A 181 -5.10 12.16 3.61
CA ASP A 181 -5.19 13.55 3.21
C ASP A 181 -4.25 14.38 4.11
N GLU A 182 -3.88 15.57 3.68
CA GLU A 182 -2.98 16.47 4.39
C GLU A 182 -3.52 16.94 5.76
N TYR A 183 -4.83 16.81 5.99
CA TYR A 183 -5.50 17.16 7.23
C TYR A 183 -5.67 16.00 8.20
N GLU A 184 -5.22 14.80 7.84
CA GLU A 184 -5.40 13.61 8.65
C GLU A 184 -4.08 13.16 9.29
N ASP A 185 -4.18 12.61 10.52
CA ASP A 185 -3.06 11.95 11.20
C ASP A 185 -2.80 10.57 10.55
N CYS A 186 -2.24 10.58 9.36
CA CYS A 186 -1.94 9.38 8.61
C CYS A 186 -0.76 8.62 9.20
N ARG A 187 -0.88 7.32 9.22
CA ARG A 187 0.14 6.37 9.70
C ARG A 187 0.43 5.33 8.63
N CYS A 188 1.64 4.85 8.64
CA CYS A 188 2.07 3.81 7.72
C CYS A 188 2.54 2.57 8.45
N ASP A 189 2.25 1.42 7.81
CA ASP A 189 2.80 0.13 8.21
C ASP A 189 3.54 -0.50 7.03
N LEU A 190 4.74 -1.01 7.29
CA LEU A 190 5.50 -1.82 6.35
C LEU A 190 5.09 -3.29 6.50
N TRP A 191 4.62 -3.87 5.41
CA TRP A 191 4.16 -5.25 5.33
C TRP A 191 5.16 -6.15 4.59
N SER A 192 5.13 -7.44 4.91
CA SER A 192 5.78 -8.53 4.15
C SER A 192 4.72 -9.51 3.64
N ALA A 193 4.97 -10.15 2.50
CA ALA A 193 4.14 -11.25 2.03
C ALA A 193 4.27 -12.50 2.93
N ASP A 194 5.38 -12.67 3.65
CA ASP A 194 5.49 -13.68 4.71
C ASP A 194 4.63 -13.27 5.91
N ALA A 195 3.52 -13.96 6.13
CA ALA A 195 2.60 -13.67 7.22
C ALA A 195 3.16 -13.95 8.63
N ARG A 196 4.34 -14.57 8.73
CA ARG A 196 5.06 -14.75 10.01
C ARG A 196 5.78 -13.48 10.44
N VAL A 197 5.99 -12.54 9.50
CA VAL A 197 6.59 -11.24 9.76
C VAL A 197 5.47 -10.25 10.07
N PRO A 198 5.34 -9.77 11.30
CA PRO A 198 4.33 -8.78 11.65
C PRO A 198 4.58 -7.46 10.91
N PRO A 199 3.54 -6.68 10.61
CA PRO A 199 3.70 -5.36 10.05
C PRO A 199 4.50 -4.48 11.00
N LYS A 200 5.42 -3.66 10.44
CA LYS A 200 6.21 -2.71 11.21
C LYS A 200 5.60 -1.32 11.11
N PRO A 201 5.15 -0.73 12.22
CA PRO A 201 4.73 0.66 12.24
C PRO A 201 5.89 1.59 11.85
N LEU A 202 5.63 2.51 10.93
CA LEU A 202 6.59 3.51 10.46
C LEU A 202 6.32 4.91 11.08
N GLY A 203 5.21 5.07 11.78
CA GLY A 203 4.73 6.35 12.28
C GLY A 203 3.99 7.15 11.21
N SER A 204 3.94 8.48 11.36
CA SER A 204 3.24 9.36 10.42
C SER A 204 3.91 9.35 9.06
N CYS A 205 3.16 9.10 8.00
CA CYS A 205 3.54 9.27 6.60
C CYS A 205 2.32 9.06 5.68
N THR A 206 2.41 9.50 4.43
CA THR A 206 1.39 9.32 3.40
C THR A 206 1.65 8.12 2.49
N GLY A 207 2.82 7.52 2.63
CA GLY A 207 3.29 6.40 1.83
C GLY A 207 4.81 6.26 1.92
N ALA A 208 5.41 5.51 1.02
CA ALA A 208 6.86 5.39 0.89
C ALA A 208 7.27 4.95 -0.51
N VAL A 209 8.47 5.37 -0.91
CA VAL A 209 9.18 4.79 -2.05
C VAL A 209 10.10 3.70 -1.53
N LEU A 210 10.07 2.54 -2.16
CA LEU A 210 10.81 1.34 -1.77
C LEU A 210 11.83 0.97 -2.84
N SER A 211 13.07 0.70 -2.42
CA SER A 211 14.15 0.22 -3.27
C SER A 211 14.86 -0.96 -2.63
N VAL A 212 15.38 -1.87 -3.43
CA VAL A 212 16.10 -3.05 -2.94
C VAL A 212 17.59 -2.88 -3.18
N LEU A 213 18.38 -2.98 -2.13
CA LEU A 213 19.83 -2.84 -2.16
C LEU A 213 20.49 -4.19 -1.85
N GLY A 214 21.26 -4.68 -2.82
CA GLY A 214 22.11 -5.87 -2.67
C GLY A 214 23.58 -5.50 -2.55
N GLY A 215 24.42 -6.49 -2.14
CA GLY A 215 25.86 -6.35 -2.13
C GLY A 215 26.41 -5.34 -1.12
N LEU A 216 25.66 -5.00 -0.08
CA LEU A 216 26.13 -4.10 0.97
C LEU A 216 27.11 -4.79 1.93
N ASP A 217 27.03 -6.12 2.03
CA ASP A 217 27.95 -6.99 2.77
C ASP A 217 28.01 -8.38 2.15
N ASP A 218 28.83 -9.28 2.72
CA ASP A 218 29.03 -10.64 2.23
C ASP A 218 27.92 -11.63 2.65
N SER A 219 26.87 -11.18 3.33
CA SER A 219 25.79 -12.06 3.80
C SER A 219 24.87 -12.58 2.69
N GLY A 220 24.94 -12.00 1.49
CA GLY A 220 24.04 -12.29 0.38
C GLY A 220 22.60 -11.80 0.60
N ARG A 221 22.32 -11.12 1.71
CA ARG A 221 21.02 -10.50 1.99
C ARG A 221 20.86 -9.22 1.18
N GLU A 222 19.64 -8.97 0.77
CA GLU A 222 19.22 -7.69 0.24
C GLU A 222 18.53 -6.88 1.35
N ARG A 223 18.69 -5.57 1.31
CA ARG A 223 18.07 -4.65 2.26
C ARG A 223 17.02 -3.83 1.56
N LEU A 224 15.98 -3.50 2.31
CA LEU A 224 14.96 -2.59 1.88
C LEU A 224 15.36 -1.17 2.26
N GLN A 225 15.61 -0.33 1.27
CA GLN A 225 15.65 1.12 1.46
C GLN A 225 14.22 1.65 1.38
N LEU A 226 13.82 2.45 2.37
CA LEU A 226 12.49 3.01 2.49
C LEU A 226 12.62 4.53 2.67
N LEU A 227 12.04 5.28 1.72
CA LEU A 227 11.91 6.74 1.77
C LEU A 227 10.45 7.08 2.07
N ARG A 228 10.18 7.64 3.25
CA ARG A 228 8.80 8.03 3.62
C ARG A 228 8.34 9.24 2.86
N THR A 229 7.09 9.23 2.38
CA THR A 229 6.46 10.38 1.72
C THR A 229 5.64 11.21 2.70
N TRP A 230 5.64 12.54 2.47
CA TRP A 230 4.90 13.54 3.23
C TRP A 230 4.21 14.50 2.24
N TRP A 231 3.18 15.20 2.64
CA TRP A 231 2.42 16.08 1.73
C TRP A 231 3.20 17.29 1.20
N THR A 232 4.02 17.90 2.05
CA THR A 232 4.63 19.22 1.73
C THR A 232 6.11 19.31 2.03
N SER A 233 6.74 18.29 2.60
CA SER A 233 8.13 18.36 2.99
C SER A 233 9.05 17.96 1.83
N THR A 234 10.00 18.81 1.49
CA THR A 234 11.14 18.44 0.62
C THR A 234 12.11 17.50 1.33
N TRP A 235 12.12 17.52 2.68
CA TRP A 235 12.91 16.61 3.50
C TRP A 235 12.19 15.29 3.71
N THR A 236 12.95 14.22 3.64
CA THR A 236 12.49 12.88 4.01
C THR A 236 13.55 12.15 4.82
N LYS A 237 13.17 11.00 5.35
CA LYS A 237 14.08 10.09 6.03
C LYS A 237 14.19 8.80 5.24
N SER A 238 15.44 8.39 5.01
CA SER A 238 15.74 7.08 4.48
C SER A 238 16.02 6.11 5.62
N SER A 239 15.31 4.98 5.63
CA SER A 239 15.53 3.87 6.55
C SER A 239 16.09 2.68 5.77
N LEU A 240 17.07 1.99 6.33
CA LEU A 240 17.59 0.74 5.77
C LEU A 240 17.16 -0.43 6.65
N LEU A 241 16.39 -1.37 6.08
CA LEU A 241 15.75 -2.45 6.82
C LEU A 241 16.10 -3.83 6.26
N GLU A 242 16.07 -4.83 7.13
CA GLU A 242 16.07 -6.26 6.77
C GLU A 242 15.15 -7.04 7.71
N ILE A 243 14.90 -8.31 7.43
CA ILE A 243 14.16 -9.20 8.33
C ILE A 243 15.16 -10.06 9.12
N ARG A 244 15.11 -9.94 10.47
CA ARG A 244 15.82 -10.82 11.41
C ARG A 244 14.83 -11.42 12.39
N ASP A 245 14.96 -12.68 12.67
CA ASP A 245 14.13 -13.42 13.64
C ASP A 245 12.61 -13.18 13.42
N GLY A 246 12.22 -13.11 12.14
CA GLY A 246 10.84 -12.89 11.75
C GLY A 246 10.31 -11.45 11.96
N GLN A 247 11.17 -10.47 12.10
CA GLN A 247 10.78 -9.07 12.33
C GLN A 247 11.56 -8.12 11.41
N TRP A 248 10.92 -7.04 10.98
CA TRP A 248 11.59 -5.92 10.33
C TRP A 248 12.46 -5.16 11.33
N VAL A 249 13.76 -5.11 11.08
CA VAL A 249 14.73 -4.37 11.89
C VAL A 249 15.44 -3.32 11.03
N ARG A 250 15.69 -2.16 11.62
CA ARG A 250 16.61 -1.18 11.04
C ARG A 250 18.03 -1.66 11.26
N VAL A 251 18.87 -1.52 10.25
CA VAL A 251 20.29 -1.92 10.32
C VAL A 251 21.25 -0.74 10.36
N LEU A 252 20.73 0.47 10.21
CA LEU A 252 21.39 1.75 10.41
C LEU A 252 20.40 2.76 11.01
N PRO A 253 20.87 3.82 11.70
CA PRO A 253 20.02 4.96 12.02
C PRO A 253 19.40 5.55 10.76
N ASP A 254 18.19 6.09 10.88
CA ASP A 254 17.57 6.83 9.78
C ASP A 254 18.45 8.03 9.41
N ILE A 255 18.64 8.26 8.13
CA ILE A 255 19.38 9.42 7.61
C ILE A 255 18.42 10.41 6.95
N SER A 256 18.80 11.67 6.96
CA SER A 256 18.09 12.74 6.27
C SER A 256 18.50 12.78 4.80
N THR A 257 17.53 13.04 3.93
CA THR A 257 17.73 13.29 2.50
C THR A 257 16.61 14.18 1.99
N THR A 258 16.68 14.61 0.74
CA THR A 258 15.63 15.40 0.09
C THR A 258 15.01 14.63 -1.07
N TRP A 259 13.86 15.12 -1.57
CA TRP A 259 13.26 14.58 -2.79
C TRP A 259 14.09 14.95 -4.01
N ASP A 260 14.74 16.11 -4.02
CA ASP A 260 15.65 16.52 -5.10
C ASP A 260 16.83 15.55 -5.20
N ASP A 261 17.39 15.10 -4.07
CA ASP A 261 18.45 14.08 -4.05
C ASP A 261 17.94 12.72 -4.57
N ALA A 262 16.70 12.35 -4.22
CA ALA A 262 16.10 11.12 -4.71
C ALA A 262 15.82 11.17 -6.23
N GLU A 263 15.38 12.31 -6.75
CA GLU A 263 15.20 12.54 -8.18
C GLU A 263 16.53 12.58 -8.93
N ALA A 264 17.59 13.11 -8.30
CA ALA A 264 18.97 13.10 -8.82
C ALA A 264 19.64 11.71 -8.68
N GLU A 265 18.94 10.70 -8.22
CA GLU A 265 19.44 9.33 -8.01
C GLU A 265 20.67 9.27 -7.09
N LEU A 266 20.74 10.14 -6.07
CA LEU A 266 21.81 10.11 -5.10
C LEU A 266 21.90 8.74 -4.40
N VAL A 267 23.06 8.10 -4.47
CA VAL A 267 23.31 6.83 -3.82
C VAL A 267 23.51 7.02 -2.32
N LEU A 268 22.47 6.77 -1.53
CA LEU A 268 22.49 6.95 -0.09
C LEU A 268 23.28 5.87 0.65
N TYR A 269 23.33 4.64 0.10
CA TYR A 269 24.01 3.50 0.73
C TYR A 269 24.77 2.70 -0.33
N LYS A 270 26.05 2.42 -0.07
CA LYS A 270 26.86 1.50 -0.87
C LYS A 270 27.90 0.80 0.00
N ALA A 271 28.34 -0.39 -0.41
CA ALA A 271 29.43 -1.08 0.28
C ALA A 271 30.68 -0.19 0.37
N ASP A 272 31.34 -0.19 1.53
CA ASP A 272 32.59 0.54 1.72
C ASP A 272 33.75 -0.28 1.10
N PRO A 273 34.37 0.18 0.00
CA PRO A 273 35.42 -0.57 -0.66
C PRO A 273 36.73 -0.64 0.16
N GLN A 274 36.89 0.24 1.17
CA GLN A 274 38.05 0.27 2.03
C GLN A 274 37.87 -0.54 3.31
N GLN A 275 36.62 -0.81 3.71
CA GLN A 275 36.32 -1.49 4.96
C GLN A 275 35.23 -2.58 4.70
N PRO A 276 35.61 -3.81 4.32
CA PRO A 276 34.67 -4.91 4.08
C PRO A 276 33.68 -5.11 5.25
N GLY A 277 32.40 -5.33 4.94
CA GLY A 277 31.33 -5.45 5.93
C GLY A 277 30.80 -4.14 6.49
N ARG A 278 31.28 -3.00 5.97
CA ARG A 278 30.75 -1.65 6.28
C ARG A 278 30.10 -1.02 5.05
N VAL A 279 29.31 -0.01 5.29
CA VAL A 279 28.54 0.72 4.27
C VAL A 279 28.89 2.19 4.33
N LEU A 280 29.18 2.78 3.19
CA LEU A 280 29.23 4.23 3.04
C LEU A 280 27.79 4.75 3.03
N VAL A 281 27.50 5.63 3.98
CA VAL A 281 26.20 6.27 4.17
C VAL A 281 26.34 7.74 3.80
N THR A 282 25.59 8.19 2.80
CA THR A 282 25.53 9.58 2.37
C THR A 282 24.22 10.20 2.85
N GLU A 283 24.29 11.27 3.60
CA GLU A 283 23.13 12.02 4.10
C GLU A 283 23.21 13.48 3.67
N THR A 284 22.06 14.10 3.50
CA THR A 284 21.94 15.53 3.26
C THR A 284 21.92 16.26 4.58
N VAL A 285 22.76 17.28 4.71
CA VAL A 285 22.87 18.13 5.89
C VAL A 285 22.73 19.59 5.49
N MET A 286 22.16 20.39 6.37
CA MET A 286 22.08 21.84 6.22
C MET A 286 23.02 22.46 7.24
N ASP A 287 23.84 23.40 6.81
CA ASP A 287 24.73 24.16 7.68
C ASP A 287 24.01 25.32 8.39
N ASP A 288 24.73 26.06 9.20
CA ASP A 288 24.19 27.19 9.97
C ASP A 288 23.77 28.37 9.08
N GLU A 289 24.33 28.49 7.87
CA GLU A 289 23.97 29.47 6.85
C GLU A 289 22.74 29.08 6.04
N GLY A 290 22.26 27.83 6.17
CA GLY A 290 21.11 27.27 5.44
C GLY A 290 21.49 26.63 4.10
N ASP A 291 22.76 26.48 3.81
CA ASP A 291 23.24 25.80 2.62
C ASP A 291 23.25 24.28 2.80
N TRP A 292 22.94 23.58 1.71
CA TRP A 292 22.78 22.13 1.71
C TRP A 292 24.06 21.48 1.18
N SER A 293 24.50 20.44 1.88
CA SER A 293 25.66 19.65 1.49
C SER A 293 25.45 18.17 1.77
N HIS A 294 26.33 17.34 1.22
CA HIS A 294 26.28 15.89 1.46
C HIS A 294 27.45 15.49 2.35
N ARG A 295 27.13 14.70 3.39
CA ARG A 295 28.13 14.11 4.27
C ARG A 295 28.13 12.60 4.11
N THR A 296 29.30 12.04 3.79
CA THR A 296 29.47 10.59 3.70
C THR A 296 30.29 10.09 4.88
N ARG A 297 29.86 8.98 5.49
CA ARG A 297 30.57 8.29 6.56
C ARG A 297 30.48 6.77 6.39
N SER A 298 31.45 6.05 6.94
CA SER A 298 31.47 4.59 6.96
C SER A 298 30.80 4.07 8.23
N GLU A 299 29.80 3.18 8.09
CA GLU A 299 29.00 2.63 9.18
C GLU A 299 28.94 1.10 9.11
N ALA A 300 28.89 0.44 10.27
CA ALA A 300 28.67 -0.99 10.35
C ALA A 300 27.19 -1.32 10.32
N LEU A 301 26.79 -2.29 9.51
CA LEU A 301 25.42 -2.81 9.49
C LEU A 301 25.13 -3.59 10.77
N ARG A 302 24.32 -3.06 11.65
CA ARG A 302 23.90 -3.69 12.90
C ARG A 302 22.48 -3.24 13.28
N PRO A 303 21.69 -4.09 13.94
CA PRO A 303 20.37 -3.70 14.40
C PRO A 303 20.42 -2.43 15.25
N VAL A 304 19.50 -1.51 14.95
CA VAL A 304 19.31 -0.27 15.70
C VAL A 304 17.95 -0.34 16.39
N PRO A 305 17.85 0.04 17.65
CA PRO A 305 16.61 0.03 18.42
C PRO A 305 15.47 0.82 17.76
#